data_cb385abcb3e46ac4378c62fffa2df459
#
_entry.id   cb385abcb3e46ac4378c62fffa2df459
#
_cell.length_a   1.000
_cell.length_b   1.000
_cell.length_c   1.000
_cell.angle_alpha   90.00
_cell.angle_beta   90.00
_cell.angle_gamma   90.00
#
_symmetry.space_group_name_H-M   'P 1'
#
loop_
_entity.id
_entity.type
_entity.pdbx_description
1 polymer ?
#
loop_
_entity_poly.entity_id
_entity_poly.type
_entity_poly.pdbx_seq_one_letter_code
_entity_poly.pdbx_strand_id
1 'polypeptide(L)'
;LYSVPRDDQGSWVAMCQDDKGRLIVSDQHGGIYRFPIPKLGEKVDPASIQQITYSVVGAKARKRIIGTDPKPMTPELAKLPKIGHAQGLCYAFDSLYVVVSSRSSTLGCGVYRLLDTDGDDNFDKLVKLKYLGDTAGEHGPHAIIPAPDGKHLYVIIGNQTKVPTDYTHSRVPEVWGEDQLLPSLQHFMKGAEAPLGHIAQIDPEGKTWEIVATGFRNQYDAAFNREGELFTYDADMEWDLGTPWYRPTRINHVIDGADYGWRTGSGKFMDFCSDTFGAVVDIGPGSPTGVCFGYGAKFPAKYQNAFFVCDWSYGKLYAVHLKPHGSTYRASFEEFAS
;
A
#
# COMPACT_ATOMS: atom_id res chain seq x y z
N LEU A 1 -18.20 16.34 -3.75
CA LEU A 1 -16.88 16.20 -3.10
C LEU A 1 -17.01 16.46 -1.61
N TYR A 2 -16.10 15.91 -0.85
CA TYR A 2 -16.05 16.01 0.60
C TYR A 2 -14.70 16.63 1.01
N SER A 3 -14.76 17.67 1.87
CA SER A 3 -13.56 18.19 2.51
C SER A 3 -13.42 17.52 3.87
N VAL A 4 -12.36 16.76 4.05
CA VAL A 4 -12.11 16.01 5.28
C VAL A 4 -11.89 17.01 6.44
N PRO A 5 -12.70 16.97 7.52
CA PRO A 5 -12.44 17.78 8.70
C PRO A 5 -11.21 17.22 9.43
N ARG A 6 -10.10 17.92 9.30
CA ARG A 6 -8.80 17.44 9.76
C ARG A 6 -8.76 17.15 11.26
N ASP A 7 -9.43 17.95 12.05
CA ASP A 7 -9.43 17.80 13.51
C ASP A 7 -10.22 16.57 13.99
N ASP A 8 -11.21 16.12 13.19
CA ASP A 8 -12.09 14.99 13.55
C ASP A 8 -11.72 13.68 12.85
N GLN A 9 -11.21 13.76 11.62
CA GLN A 9 -11.00 12.61 10.73
C GLN A 9 -9.58 12.52 10.15
N GLY A 10 -8.69 13.44 10.53
CA GLY A 10 -7.28 13.45 10.18
C GLY A 10 -6.99 13.62 8.69
N SER A 11 -5.95 12.96 8.23
CA SER A 11 -5.53 12.91 6.82
C SER A 11 -5.80 11.52 6.25
N TRP A 12 -6.66 11.44 5.23
CA TRP A 12 -6.94 10.17 4.58
C TRP A 12 -5.80 9.76 3.65
N VAL A 13 -5.28 8.55 3.84
CA VAL A 13 -4.09 8.04 3.14
C VAL A 13 -4.34 6.78 2.33
N ALA A 14 -5.40 6.04 2.62
CA ALA A 14 -5.79 4.88 1.83
C ALA A 14 -7.31 4.82 1.66
N MET A 15 -7.74 4.19 0.58
CA MET A 15 -9.16 3.98 0.30
C MET A 15 -9.40 2.68 -0.46
N CYS A 16 -10.56 2.07 -0.20
CA CYS A 16 -11.11 1.00 -1.03
C CYS A 16 -12.63 1.11 -1.08
N GLN A 17 -13.26 0.29 -1.90
CA GLN A 17 -14.72 0.18 -1.98
C GLN A 17 -15.14 -1.18 -1.47
N ASP A 18 -16.24 -1.23 -0.71
CA ASP A 18 -16.83 -2.51 -0.26
C ASP A 18 -17.81 -3.09 -1.30
N ASP A 19 -18.33 -4.28 -1.01
CA ASP A 19 -19.30 -5.00 -1.85
C ASP A 19 -20.64 -4.27 -2.04
N LYS A 20 -20.97 -3.33 -1.15
CA LYS A 20 -22.16 -2.48 -1.23
C LYS A 20 -21.93 -1.14 -1.93
N GLY A 21 -20.72 -0.95 -2.49
CA GLY A 21 -20.35 0.27 -3.21
C GLY A 21 -20.07 1.47 -2.30
N ARG A 22 -19.85 1.26 -1.00
CA ARG A 22 -19.45 2.31 -0.07
C ARG A 22 -17.96 2.51 -0.08
N LEU A 23 -17.52 3.73 0.15
CA LEU A 23 -16.10 4.06 0.30
C LEU A 23 -15.66 3.74 1.73
N ILE A 24 -14.52 3.06 1.85
CA ILE A 24 -13.80 2.87 3.11
C ILE A 24 -12.48 3.63 3.00
N VAL A 25 -12.18 4.45 3.99
CA VAL A 25 -10.99 5.32 4.03
C VAL A 25 -10.32 5.24 5.39
N SER A 26 -9.01 5.45 5.42
CA SER A 26 -8.23 5.47 6.65
C SER A 26 -7.58 6.83 6.90
N ASP A 27 -7.65 7.30 8.13
CA ASP A 27 -6.81 8.37 8.62
C ASP A 27 -5.39 7.84 8.93
N GLN A 28 -4.38 8.60 8.55
CA GLN A 28 -2.98 8.24 8.74
C GLN A 28 -2.62 7.85 10.18
N HIS A 29 -3.21 8.53 11.17
CA HIS A 29 -2.93 8.33 12.59
C HIS A 29 -4.14 7.89 13.40
N GLY A 30 -5.30 7.94 12.80
CA GLY A 30 -6.60 7.72 13.45
C GLY A 30 -7.30 6.45 13.00
N GLY A 31 -8.61 6.56 12.84
CA GLY A 31 -9.50 5.46 12.54
C GLY A 31 -9.70 5.16 11.06
N ILE A 32 -10.57 4.21 10.82
CA ILE A 32 -11.07 3.85 9.49
C ILE A 32 -12.53 4.26 9.44
N TYR A 33 -12.95 4.85 8.33
CA TYR A 33 -14.30 5.37 8.14
C TYR A 33 -14.95 4.75 6.91
N ARG A 34 -16.28 4.57 6.94
CA ARG A 34 -17.06 4.02 5.85
C ARG A 34 -18.30 4.89 5.60
N PHE A 35 -18.59 5.18 4.33
CA PHE A 35 -19.74 5.98 3.94
C PHE A 35 -20.18 5.70 2.49
N PRO A 36 -21.47 5.94 2.15
CA PRO A 36 -21.93 5.81 0.78
C PRO A 36 -21.31 6.88 -0.13
N ILE A 37 -20.94 6.50 -1.34
CA ILE A 37 -20.47 7.45 -2.36
C ILE A 37 -21.65 8.30 -2.80
N PRO A 38 -21.60 9.65 -2.70
CA PRO A 38 -22.70 10.51 -3.11
C PRO A 38 -22.87 10.49 -4.63
N LYS A 39 -24.06 10.80 -5.11
CA LYS A 39 -24.33 10.98 -6.53
C LYS A 39 -23.54 12.17 -7.06
N LEU A 40 -23.32 12.17 -8.38
CA LEU A 40 -22.64 13.29 -9.05
C LEU A 40 -23.35 14.62 -8.75
N GLY A 41 -22.59 15.58 -8.22
CA GLY A 41 -23.10 16.90 -7.82
C GLY A 41 -23.61 16.99 -6.38
N GLU A 42 -23.77 15.87 -5.68
CA GLU A 42 -24.11 15.86 -4.26
C GLU A 42 -22.85 15.90 -3.38
N LYS A 43 -23.04 16.34 -2.13
CA LYS A 43 -22.00 16.29 -1.09
C LYS A 43 -22.18 15.04 -0.24
N VAL A 44 -21.10 14.55 0.35
CA VAL A 44 -21.18 13.52 1.39
C VAL A 44 -21.97 14.10 2.58
N ASP A 45 -22.98 13.37 3.02
CA ASP A 45 -23.65 13.68 4.28
C ASP A 45 -22.75 13.24 5.45
N PRO A 46 -22.26 14.17 6.28
CA PRO A 46 -21.43 13.83 7.44
C PRO A 46 -22.09 12.81 8.38
N ALA A 47 -23.42 12.83 8.50
CA ALA A 47 -24.16 11.87 9.33
C ALA A 47 -24.14 10.44 8.80
N SER A 48 -23.81 10.24 7.51
CA SER A 48 -23.64 8.93 6.91
C SER A 48 -22.28 8.29 7.17
N ILE A 49 -21.30 9.05 7.65
CA ILE A 49 -19.94 8.57 7.89
C ILE A 49 -19.90 7.76 9.17
N GLN A 50 -19.48 6.50 9.05
CA GLN A 50 -19.38 5.56 10.15
C GLN A 50 -17.90 5.27 10.44
N GLN A 51 -17.49 5.37 11.70
CA GLN A 51 -16.18 4.86 12.11
C GLN A 51 -16.26 3.34 12.25
N ILE A 52 -15.35 2.63 11.58
CA ILE A 52 -15.21 1.17 11.73
C ILE A 52 -14.57 0.89 13.08
N THR A 53 -15.24 0.10 13.87
CA THR A 53 -14.74 -0.46 15.14
C THR A 53 -14.87 -1.97 15.05
N TYR A 54 -14.09 -2.70 15.83
CA TYR A 54 -14.24 -4.14 15.94
C TYR A 54 -14.36 -4.51 17.41
N SER A 55 -15.07 -5.58 17.68
CA SER A 55 -15.19 -6.16 19.00
C SER A 55 -14.26 -7.36 19.15
N VAL A 56 -13.59 -7.46 20.27
CA VAL A 56 -12.94 -8.72 20.65
C VAL A 56 -13.97 -9.56 21.38
N VAL A 57 -14.55 -10.55 20.70
CA VAL A 57 -15.47 -11.55 21.22
C VAL A 57 -16.70 -11.00 21.96
N GLY A 58 -17.85 -11.02 21.32
CA GLY A 58 -19.17 -10.99 21.96
C GLY A 58 -19.79 -9.64 22.28
N ALA A 59 -19.17 -8.52 21.94
CA ALA A 59 -19.83 -7.21 22.05
C ALA A 59 -20.24 -6.72 20.66
N LYS A 60 -21.52 -6.41 20.45
CA LYS A 60 -22.01 -5.82 19.20
C LYS A 60 -21.29 -4.52 18.90
N ALA A 61 -20.71 -4.42 17.72
CA ALA A 61 -20.10 -3.18 17.24
C ALA A 61 -21.12 -2.05 17.31
N ARG A 62 -20.83 -0.99 18.05
CA ARG A 62 -21.74 0.15 18.14
C ARG A 62 -21.40 1.15 17.06
N LYS A 63 -22.37 1.43 16.22
CA LYS A 63 -22.32 2.42 15.16
C LYS A 63 -22.11 3.82 15.76
N ARG A 64 -21.00 4.48 15.44
CA ARG A 64 -20.83 5.91 15.72
C ARG A 64 -21.20 6.70 14.46
N ILE A 65 -22.23 7.52 14.55
CA ILE A 65 -22.57 8.49 13.51
C ILE A 65 -21.76 9.76 13.77
N ILE A 66 -20.93 10.16 12.81
CA ILE A 66 -20.14 11.39 12.88
C ILE A 66 -20.97 12.52 12.27
N GLY A 67 -21.04 13.67 12.94
CA GLY A 67 -21.75 14.86 12.42
C GLY A 67 -22.94 15.36 13.23
N THR A 68 -23.27 14.70 14.32
CA THR A 68 -24.07 15.31 15.40
C THR A 68 -23.12 15.76 16.51
N ASP A 69 -23.45 16.85 17.20
CA ASP A 69 -22.65 17.44 18.29
C ASP A 69 -21.77 16.42 19.01
N PRO A 70 -20.50 16.69 19.27
CA PRO A 70 -19.60 15.73 19.88
C PRO A 70 -20.11 15.37 21.27
N LYS A 71 -21.00 14.37 21.33
CA LYS A 71 -21.28 13.76 22.62
C LYS A 71 -19.94 13.18 23.09
N PRO A 72 -19.52 13.51 24.31
CA PRO A 72 -18.28 13.00 24.85
C PRO A 72 -18.27 11.47 24.67
N MET A 73 -17.16 10.95 24.14
CA MET A 73 -16.95 9.53 23.95
C MET A 73 -17.24 8.84 25.28
N THR A 74 -18.26 7.99 25.32
CA THR A 74 -18.54 7.28 26.57
C THR A 74 -17.32 6.47 26.96
N PRO A 75 -17.05 6.29 28.28
CA PRO A 75 -15.92 5.47 28.73
C PRO A 75 -15.89 4.07 28.16
N GLU A 76 -17.04 3.55 27.74
CA GLU A 76 -17.19 2.24 27.09
C GLU A 76 -16.72 2.25 25.63
N LEU A 77 -17.03 3.31 24.85
CA LEU A 77 -16.56 3.47 23.47
C LEU A 77 -15.05 3.75 23.40
N ALA A 78 -14.51 4.42 24.42
CA ALA A 78 -13.07 4.65 24.54
C ALA A 78 -12.26 3.36 24.81
N LYS A 79 -12.91 2.33 25.33
CA LYS A 79 -12.31 1.02 25.64
C LYS A 79 -12.35 0.01 24.50
N LEU A 80 -13.11 0.29 23.40
CA LEU A 80 -13.13 -0.60 22.25
C LEU A 80 -11.78 -0.51 21.53
N PRO A 81 -11.15 -1.64 21.21
CA PRO A 81 -9.95 -1.65 20.41
C PRO A 81 -10.22 -0.95 19.07
N LYS A 82 -9.38 0.01 18.73
CA LYS A 82 -9.44 0.73 17.45
C LYS A 82 -8.35 0.19 16.55
N ILE A 83 -8.72 -0.15 15.33
CA ILE A 83 -7.72 -0.33 14.29
C ILE A 83 -7.43 1.05 13.72
N GLY A 84 -6.16 1.46 13.77
CA GLY A 84 -5.70 2.75 13.28
C GLY A 84 -4.34 2.64 12.64
N HIS A 85 -3.80 3.77 12.17
CA HIS A 85 -2.52 3.81 11.46
C HIS A 85 -2.51 2.91 10.20
N ALA A 86 -3.66 2.76 9.56
CA ALA A 86 -3.79 1.96 8.35
C ALA A 86 -3.25 2.72 7.15
N GLN A 87 -2.28 2.12 6.47
CA GLN A 87 -1.67 2.66 5.24
C GLN A 87 -2.22 1.98 3.98
N GLY A 88 -2.82 0.80 4.12
CA GLY A 88 -3.44 0.07 3.02
C GLY A 88 -4.77 -0.55 3.43
N LEU A 89 -5.73 -0.51 2.51
CA LEU A 89 -7.08 -1.05 2.68
C LEU A 89 -7.47 -1.85 1.43
N CYS A 90 -8.06 -3.01 1.63
CA CYS A 90 -8.64 -3.81 0.56
C CYS A 90 -9.88 -4.54 1.06
N TYR A 91 -11.02 -4.39 0.39
CA TYR A 91 -12.19 -5.22 0.63
C TYR A 91 -12.20 -6.35 -0.38
N ALA A 92 -12.07 -7.57 0.09
CA ALA A 92 -12.10 -8.79 -0.70
C ALA A 92 -12.49 -9.97 0.18
N PHE A 93 -12.98 -11.06 -0.40
CA PHE A 93 -13.31 -12.29 0.34
C PHE A 93 -14.23 -12.01 1.55
N ASP A 94 -15.25 -11.18 1.34
CA ASP A 94 -16.22 -10.75 2.37
C ASP A 94 -15.55 -10.21 3.64
N SER A 95 -14.44 -9.51 3.48
CA SER A 95 -13.62 -9.04 4.60
C SER A 95 -12.88 -7.74 4.25
N LEU A 96 -12.59 -6.95 5.26
CA LEU A 96 -11.70 -5.81 5.11
C LEU A 96 -10.28 -6.17 5.57
N TYR A 97 -9.34 -6.14 4.64
CA TYR A 97 -7.92 -6.28 4.92
C TYR A 97 -7.30 -4.91 5.18
N VAL A 98 -6.44 -4.85 6.20
CA VAL A 98 -5.85 -3.60 6.68
C VAL A 98 -4.36 -3.81 6.87
N VAL A 99 -3.56 -2.96 6.24
CA VAL A 99 -2.11 -2.89 6.48
C VAL A 99 -1.83 -1.78 7.48
N VAL A 100 -1.31 -2.14 8.64
CA VAL A 100 -0.96 -1.19 9.71
C VAL A 100 0.54 -0.94 9.68
N SER A 101 0.92 0.33 9.64
CA SER A 101 2.32 0.77 9.58
C SER A 101 2.54 1.94 10.54
N SER A 102 2.81 1.65 11.80
CA SER A 102 3.15 2.68 12.79
C SER A 102 3.77 2.09 14.04
N ARG A 103 4.78 2.79 14.56
CA ARG A 103 5.37 2.52 15.89
C ARG A 103 4.39 2.80 17.03
N SER A 104 3.39 3.65 16.79
CA SER A 104 2.39 4.03 17.79
C SER A 104 1.17 3.12 17.80
N SER A 105 1.08 2.16 16.88
CA SER A 105 -0.02 1.21 16.85
C SER A 105 0.09 0.20 18.00
N THR A 106 -0.98 0.07 18.77
CA THR A 106 -1.08 -0.97 19.81
C THR A 106 -1.18 -2.39 19.24
N LEU A 107 -1.50 -2.51 17.95
CA LEU A 107 -1.56 -3.80 17.25
C LEU A 107 -0.20 -4.25 16.70
N GLY A 108 0.76 -3.32 16.56
CA GLY A 108 2.02 -3.51 15.83
C GLY A 108 1.84 -3.39 14.31
N CYS A 109 2.97 -3.27 13.61
CA CYS A 109 2.95 -3.25 12.15
C CYS A 109 2.61 -4.64 11.62
N GLY A 110 1.74 -4.70 10.62
CA GLY A 110 1.33 -5.98 10.07
C GLY A 110 0.10 -5.93 9.19
N VAL A 111 -0.34 -7.10 8.78
CA VAL A 111 -1.55 -7.30 7.99
C VAL A 111 -2.63 -7.92 8.87
N TYR A 112 -3.80 -7.31 8.83
CA TYR A 112 -4.97 -7.68 9.62
C TYR A 112 -6.17 -7.90 8.73
N ARG A 113 -7.09 -8.76 9.17
CA ARG A 113 -8.37 -9.04 8.51
C ARG A 113 -9.50 -8.78 9.48
N LEU A 114 -10.45 -7.95 9.07
CA LEU A 114 -11.71 -7.69 9.78
C LEU A 114 -12.82 -8.47 9.11
N LEU A 115 -13.58 -9.21 9.91
CA LEU A 115 -14.72 -10.02 9.46
C LEU A 115 -16.01 -9.55 10.13
N ASP A 116 -17.09 -9.64 9.37
CA ASP A 116 -18.46 -9.64 9.84
C ASP A 116 -18.91 -11.10 9.95
N THR A 117 -18.99 -11.66 11.17
CA THR A 117 -19.24 -13.10 11.35
C THR A 117 -20.73 -13.41 11.59
N ASP A 118 -21.54 -12.40 11.89
CA ASP A 118 -22.98 -12.56 12.13
C ASP A 118 -23.86 -11.95 11.02
N GLY A 119 -23.25 -11.29 10.02
CA GLY A 119 -23.92 -10.77 8.84
C GLY A 119 -24.71 -9.48 9.09
N ASP A 120 -24.39 -8.74 10.16
CA ASP A 120 -25.10 -7.51 10.52
C ASP A 120 -24.50 -6.24 9.88
N ASP A 121 -23.54 -6.39 8.98
CA ASP A 121 -22.80 -5.32 8.30
C ASP A 121 -21.81 -4.56 9.20
N ASN A 122 -21.49 -5.08 10.36
CA ASN A 122 -20.45 -4.55 11.21
C ASN A 122 -19.34 -5.60 11.39
N PHE A 123 -18.09 -5.14 11.44
CA PHE A 123 -17.00 -6.05 11.70
C PHE A 123 -16.94 -6.38 13.20
N ASP A 124 -17.00 -7.66 13.53
CA ASP A 124 -17.02 -8.18 14.89
C ASP A 124 -15.78 -9.00 15.26
N LYS A 125 -14.93 -9.32 14.28
CA LYS A 125 -13.73 -10.11 14.51
C LYS A 125 -12.52 -9.54 13.79
N LEU A 126 -11.41 -9.38 14.53
CA LEU A 126 -10.10 -9.03 14.01
C LEU A 126 -9.17 -10.24 14.04
N VAL A 127 -8.55 -10.54 12.91
CA VAL A 127 -7.54 -11.58 12.78
C VAL A 127 -6.23 -10.94 12.35
N LYS A 128 -5.14 -11.20 13.08
CA LYS A 128 -3.79 -10.84 12.65
C LYS A 128 -3.28 -11.91 11.69
N LEU A 129 -3.06 -11.55 10.42
CA LEU A 129 -2.54 -12.46 9.41
C LEU A 129 -1.02 -12.56 9.46
N LYS A 130 -0.34 -11.43 9.66
CA LYS A 130 1.11 -11.38 9.77
C LYS A 130 1.56 -10.20 10.63
N TYR A 131 2.52 -10.43 11.48
CA TYR A 131 3.28 -9.40 12.15
C TYR A 131 4.52 -9.05 11.34
N LEU A 132 4.71 -7.76 11.06
CA LEU A 132 5.79 -7.25 10.21
C LEU A 132 6.81 -6.39 10.99
N GLY A 133 6.77 -6.44 12.32
CA GLY A 133 7.72 -5.77 13.19
C GLY A 133 7.12 -4.65 14.05
N ASP A 134 7.92 -4.20 15.03
CA ASP A 134 7.54 -3.10 15.94
C ASP A 134 7.92 -1.72 15.38
N THR A 135 8.74 -1.71 14.35
CA THR A 135 9.30 -0.49 13.78
C THR A 135 8.85 -0.31 12.35
N ALA A 136 7.69 0.31 12.17
CA ALA A 136 7.43 0.92 10.88
C ALA A 136 8.29 2.19 10.80
N GLY A 137 9.14 2.21 9.82
CA GLY A 137 9.71 3.45 9.34
C GLY A 137 8.76 4.10 8.34
N GLU A 138 9.22 5.15 7.73
CA GLU A 138 8.57 5.80 6.59
C GLU A 138 8.38 4.83 5.41
N HIS A 139 9.30 3.89 5.26
CA HIS A 139 9.26 2.83 4.26
C HIS A 139 8.77 1.49 4.85
N GLY A 140 7.64 1.53 5.53
CA GLY A 140 6.99 0.38 6.15
C GLY A 140 6.18 -0.48 5.17
N PRO A 141 5.30 -1.34 5.70
CA PRO A 141 4.29 -1.99 4.88
C PRO A 141 3.21 -0.96 4.50
N HIS A 142 2.77 -0.97 3.23
CA HIS A 142 1.91 0.07 2.69
C HIS A 142 0.57 -0.46 2.18
N ALA A 143 0.55 -1.15 1.04
CA ALA A 143 -0.70 -1.53 0.38
C ALA A 143 -0.98 -3.03 0.43
N ILE A 144 -2.24 -3.36 0.22
CA ILE A 144 -2.72 -4.71 -0.04
C ILE A 144 -3.76 -4.64 -1.15
N ILE A 145 -3.60 -5.47 -2.18
CA ILE A 145 -4.44 -5.46 -3.37
C ILE A 145 -4.90 -6.88 -3.72
N PRO A 146 -6.08 -7.05 -4.34
CA PRO A 146 -6.54 -8.35 -4.79
C PRO A 146 -5.80 -8.80 -6.06
N ALA A 147 -5.47 -10.08 -6.14
CA ALA A 147 -4.93 -10.68 -7.34
C ALA A 147 -6.02 -10.89 -8.40
N PRO A 148 -5.68 -10.83 -9.70
CA PRO A 148 -6.65 -11.08 -10.78
C PRO A 148 -7.22 -12.49 -10.80
N ASP A 149 -6.55 -13.45 -10.15
CA ASP A 149 -6.98 -14.84 -10.06
C ASP A 149 -8.21 -15.05 -9.13
N GLY A 150 -8.59 -14.01 -8.36
CA GLY A 150 -9.69 -14.07 -7.41
C GLY A 150 -9.46 -15.02 -6.22
N LYS A 151 -8.20 -15.40 -5.95
CA LYS A 151 -7.84 -16.35 -4.89
C LYS A 151 -6.80 -15.81 -3.92
N HIS A 152 -5.99 -14.84 -4.34
CA HIS A 152 -4.87 -14.32 -3.56
C HIS A 152 -4.94 -12.81 -3.39
N LEU A 153 -4.10 -12.32 -2.51
CA LEU A 153 -3.83 -10.90 -2.27
C LEU A 153 -2.33 -10.66 -2.41
N TYR A 154 -1.96 -9.44 -2.77
CA TYR A 154 -0.56 -8.99 -2.81
C TYR A 154 -0.35 -7.91 -1.78
N VAL A 155 0.71 -8.02 -0.99
CA VAL A 155 1.11 -7.06 0.04
C VAL A 155 2.37 -6.35 -0.41
N ILE A 156 2.33 -5.02 -0.41
CA ILE A 156 3.40 -4.14 -0.85
C ILE A 156 4.15 -3.60 0.37
N ILE A 157 5.47 -3.83 0.44
CA ILE A 157 6.27 -3.62 1.65
C ILE A 157 7.56 -2.88 1.31
N GLY A 158 7.76 -1.72 1.91
CA GLY A 158 8.96 -0.90 1.74
C GLY A 158 10.19 -1.43 2.50
N ASN A 159 11.34 -0.86 2.22
CA ASN A 159 12.65 -1.39 2.61
C ASN A 159 13.07 -1.18 4.07
N GLN A 160 12.26 -0.54 4.90
CA GLN A 160 12.48 -0.49 6.36
C GLN A 160 11.79 -1.64 7.11
N THR A 161 11.09 -2.51 6.42
CA THR A 161 10.51 -3.72 7.00
C THR A 161 11.40 -4.92 6.68
N LYS A 162 11.88 -5.59 7.70
CA LYS A 162 12.64 -6.84 7.51
C LYS A 162 11.75 -7.91 6.88
N VAL A 163 12.32 -8.69 5.98
CA VAL A 163 11.64 -9.88 5.45
C VAL A 163 11.46 -10.88 6.61
N PRO A 164 10.22 -11.27 6.93
CA PRO A 164 9.98 -12.28 7.96
C PRO A 164 10.62 -13.63 7.61
N THR A 165 11.22 -14.28 8.59
CA THR A 165 11.86 -15.58 8.40
C THR A 165 10.88 -16.75 8.28
N ASP A 166 9.60 -16.49 8.56
CA ASP A 166 8.51 -17.46 8.52
C ASP A 166 7.63 -17.32 7.27
N TYR A 167 8.15 -16.72 6.19
CA TYR A 167 7.50 -16.82 4.90
C TYR A 167 7.55 -18.25 4.38
N THR A 168 6.48 -18.70 3.75
CA THR A 168 6.33 -20.11 3.35
C THR A 168 7.15 -20.44 2.13
N HIS A 169 7.40 -19.47 1.26
CA HIS A 169 8.12 -19.63 0.00
C HIS A 169 8.69 -18.30 -0.52
N SER A 170 9.68 -18.40 -1.42
CA SER A 170 10.21 -17.26 -2.17
C SER A 170 10.40 -17.66 -3.64
N ARG A 171 9.88 -16.84 -4.56
CA ARG A 171 10.18 -16.95 -6.00
C ARG A 171 11.54 -16.34 -6.32
N VAL A 172 12.01 -15.42 -5.48
CA VAL A 172 13.33 -14.79 -5.62
C VAL A 172 14.36 -15.72 -4.98
N PRO A 173 15.50 -15.97 -5.64
CA PRO A 173 16.59 -16.75 -5.06
C PRO A 173 17.03 -16.19 -3.70
N GLU A 174 17.25 -17.05 -2.72
CA GLU A 174 17.65 -16.65 -1.37
C GLU A 174 19.16 -16.30 -1.26
N VAL A 175 19.88 -16.41 -2.35
CA VAL A 175 21.32 -16.10 -2.39
C VAL A 175 21.51 -14.63 -2.76
N TRP A 176 21.74 -13.81 -1.77
CA TRP A 176 22.00 -12.37 -1.95
C TRP A 176 23.48 -12.06 -2.18
N GLY A 177 24.33 -13.05 -2.01
CA GLY A 177 25.75 -13.08 -2.35
C GLY A 177 26.52 -11.83 -1.93
N GLU A 178 27.27 -11.32 -2.85
CA GLU A 178 28.19 -10.20 -2.66
C GLU A 178 27.51 -8.86 -2.39
N ASP A 179 26.24 -8.74 -2.68
CA ASP A 179 25.42 -7.53 -2.42
C ASP A 179 25.37 -7.12 -0.95
N GLN A 180 25.69 -8.05 -0.06
CA GLN A 180 25.72 -7.82 1.40
C GLN A 180 27.06 -7.21 1.87
N LEU A 181 28.07 -7.13 1.02
CA LEU A 181 29.43 -6.75 1.40
C LEU A 181 29.61 -5.26 1.71
N LEU A 182 28.68 -4.42 1.29
CA LEU A 182 28.74 -2.98 1.51
C LEU A 182 27.60 -2.47 2.38
N PRO A 183 27.67 -2.65 3.71
CA PRO A 183 26.63 -2.17 4.59
C PRO A 183 26.57 -0.64 4.59
N SER A 184 25.37 -0.08 4.65
CA SER A 184 25.23 1.35 4.91
C SER A 184 25.66 1.68 6.33
N LEU A 185 26.66 2.52 6.44
CA LEU A 185 27.16 3.02 7.71
C LEU A 185 26.51 4.35 8.11
N GLN A 186 25.77 4.97 7.22
CA GLN A 186 25.23 6.32 7.38
C GLN A 186 23.77 6.38 6.99
N HIS A 187 23.11 7.49 7.38
CA HIS A 187 21.74 7.83 7.07
C HIS A 187 20.63 6.92 7.68
N PHE A 188 19.38 7.27 7.48
CA PHE A 188 18.21 6.61 8.09
C PHE A 188 18.06 5.12 7.73
N MET A 189 18.78 4.64 6.70
CA MET A 189 18.83 3.23 6.30
C MET A 189 20.02 2.47 6.89
N LYS A 190 20.73 3.04 7.88
CA LYS A 190 21.85 2.37 8.53
C LYS A 190 21.48 0.98 9.05
N GLY A 191 22.26 -0.02 8.66
CA GLY A 191 22.08 -1.40 9.07
C GLY A 191 20.93 -2.13 8.36
N ALA A 192 20.31 -1.50 7.37
CA ALA A 192 19.36 -2.19 6.51
C ALA A 192 20.11 -3.14 5.54
N GLU A 193 19.67 -4.38 5.50
CA GLU A 193 20.26 -5.43 4.68
C GLU A 193 19.33 -5.80 3.53
N ALA A 194 19.89 -6.18 2.36
CA ALA A 194 19.10 -6.74 1.28
C ALA A 194 18.39 -8.04 1.75
N PRO A 195 17.21 -8.38 1.23
CA PRO A 195 16.52 -7.84 0.06
C PRO A 195 15.44 -6.80 0.35
N LEU A 196 15.23 -6.37 1.49
CA LEU A 196 14.34 -5.39 2.11
C LEU A 196 12.98 -5.13 1.42
N GLY A 197 12.90 -4.11 0.51
CA GLY A 197 11.65 -3.78 -0.15
C GLY A 197 11.16 -4.95 -1.00
N HIS A 198 9.95 -5.44 -0.75
CA HIS A 198 9.45 -6.65 -1.39
C HIS A 198 7.94 -6.61 -1.59
N ILE A 199 7.47 -7.49 -2.46
CA ILE A 199 6.04 -7.76 -2.66
C ILE A 199 5.81 -9.23 -2.33
N ALA A 200 4.80 -9.50 -1.48
CA ALA A 200 4.42 -10.84 -1.09
C ALA A 200 3.01 -11.18 -1.57
N GLN A 201 2.82 -12.40 -2.09
CA GLN A 201 1.51 -12.98 -2.35
C GLN A 201 1.05 -13.77 -1.13
N ILE A 202 -0.24 -13.66 -0.80
CA ILE A 202 -0.83 -14.36 0.35
C ILE A 202 -2.18 -14.99 -0.01
N ASP A 203 -2.55 -16.08 0.66
CA ASP A 203 -3.93 -16.54 0.67
C ASP A 203 -4.82 -15.68 1.58
N PRO A 204 -6.15 -15.71 1.42
CA PRO A 204 -7.07 -14.87 2.20
C PRO A 204 -7.01 -15.06 3.72
N GLU A 205 -6.56 -16.22 4.20
CA GLU A 205 -6.39 -16.54 5.62
C GLU A 205 -5.01 -16.21 6.15
N GLY A 206 -4.06 -15.80 5.27
CA GLY A 206 -2.69 -15.48 5.65
C GLY A 206 -1.86 -16.68 6.10
N LYS A 207 -2.23 -17.90 5.67
CA LYS A 207 -1.49 -19.15 5.98
C LYS A 207 -0.26 -19.31 5.11
N THR A 208 -0.36 -18.85 3.87
CA THR A 208 0.74 -18.85 2.90
C THR A 208 1.23 -17.42 2.68
N TRP A 209 2.54 -17.26 2.67
CA TRP A 209 3.23 -16.01 2.37
C TRP A 209 4.38 -16.33 1.44
N GLU A 210 4.31 -15.81 0.23
CA GLU A 210 5.29 -16.07 -0.81
C GLU A 210 5.90 -14.74 -1.30
N ILE A 211 7.23 -14.63 -1.29
CA ILE A 211 7.91 -13.47 -1.87
C ILE A 211 7.83 -13.59 -3.39
N VAL A 212 7.26 -12.57 -4.02
CA VAL A 212 7.11 -12.47 -5.48
C VAL A 212 8.30 -11.77 -6.11
N ALA A 213 8.68 -10.62 -5.57
CA ALA A 213 9.77 -9.78 -6.07
C ALA A 213 10.38 -8.96 -4.94
N THR A 214 11.64 -8.57 -5.10
CA THR A 214 12.43 -7.83 -4.11
C THR A 214 13.22 -6.69 -4.74
N GLY A 215 14.06 -6.02 -3.94
CA GLY A 215 14.98 -5.00 -4.42
C GLY A 215 14.31 -3.65 -4.70
N PHE A 216 13.18 -3.39 -4.10
CA PHE A 216 12.53 -2.08 -4.12
C PHE A 216 13.03 -1.17 -2.99
N ARG A 217 12.84 0.13 -3.13
CA ARG A 217 13.09 1.10 -2.06
C ARG A 217 11.84 1.35 -1.22
N ASN A 218 10.86 2.04 -1.78
CA ASN A 218 9.63 2.40 -1.11
C ASN A 218 8.47 2.53 -2.09
N GLN A 219 8.13 1.42 -2.71
CA GLN A 219 6.90 1.29 -3.47
C GLN A 219 5.71 1.38 -2.51
N TYR A 220 4.86 2.37 -2.73
CA TYR A 220 3.73 2.60 -1.83
C TYR A 220 2.51 1.75 -2.20
N ASP A 221 2.27 1.57 -3.48
CA ASP A 221 1.09 0.89 -4.01
C ASP A 221 1.43 0.15 -5.31
N ALA A 222 0.52 -0.72 -5.76
CA ALA A 222 0.66 -1.45 -7.00
C ALA A 222 -0.71 -1.72 -7.63
N ALA A 223 -0.75 -1.97 -8.93
CA ALA A 223 -1.98 -2.34 -9.60
C ALA A 223 -1.72 -3.31 -10.76
N PHE A 224 -2.69 -4.19 -10.98
CA PHE A 224 -2.69 -5.10 -12.13
C PHE A 224 -3.31 -4.45 -13.35
N ASN A 225 -2.72 -4.69 -14.52
CA ASN A 225 -3.36 -4.39 -15.78
C ASN A 225 -4.40 -5.47 -16.16
N ARG A 226 -5.10 -5.29 -17.30
CA ARG A 226 -6.11 -6.25 -17.75
C ARG A 226 -5.55 -7.61 -18.15
N GLU A 227 -4.29 -7.65 -18.50
CA GLU A 227 -3.54 -8.87 -18.87
C GLU A 227 -3.06 -9.63 -17.62
N GLY A 228 -3.23 -9.07 -16.43
CA GLY A 228 -2.80 -9.67 -15.16
C GLY A 228 -1.35 -9.35 -14.79
N GLU A 229 -0.72 -8.40 -15.47
CA GLU A 229 0.64 -7.95 -15.18
C GLU A 229 0.63 -6.88 -14.09
N LEU A 230 1.54 -6.99 -13.13
CA LEU A 230 1.63 -6.10 -11.97
C LEU A 230 2.60 -4.94 -12.23
N PHE A 231 2.16 -3.73 -11.83
CA PHE A 231 3.00 -2.53 -11.91
C PHE A 231 3.02 -1.80 -10.58
N THR A 232 4.17 -1.18 -10.29
CA THR A 232 4.33 -0.32 -9.11
C THR A 232 5.14 0.93 -9.43
N TYR A 233 4.98 1.95 -8.60
CA TYR A 233 5.73 3.20 -8.64
C TYR A 233 6.66 3.22 -7.43
N ASP A 234 7.99 3.10 -7.66
CA ASP A 234 8.99 3.02 -6.60
C ASP A 234 9.67 4.37 -6.38
N ALA A 235 10.10 4.63 -5.16
CA ALA A 235 10.67 5.88 -4.72
C ALA A 235 12.05 6.15 -5.33
N ASP A 236 12.37 7.43 -5.43
CA ASP A 236 13.69 7.90 -5.78
C ASP A 236 14.74 7.61 -4.68
N MET A 237 15.97 7.93 -4.97
CA MET A 237 17.07 7.83 -4.02
C MET A 237 17.94 9.07 -4.15
N GLU A 238 18.04 9.84 -3.09
CA GLU A 238 18.76 11.13 -3.06
C GLU A 238 20.22 10.97 -2.66
N TRP A 239 20.55 9.81 -2.06
CA TRP A 239 21.87 9.50 -1.53
C TRP A 239 22.34 8.11 -1.97
N ASP A 240 23.57 8.04 -2.44
CA ASP A 240 24.25 6.78 -2.71
C ASP A 240 25.71 6.88 -2.28
N LEU A 241 26.27 5.81 -1.71
CA LEU A 241 27.64 5.76 -1.19
C LEU A 241 28.00 6.91 -0.22
N GLY A 242 27.01 7.40 0.55
CA GLY A 242 27.22 8.52 1.48
C GLY A 242 27.35 9.89 0.81
N THR A 243 27.03 9.99 -0.47
CA THR A 243 27.04 11.24 -1.26
C THR A 243 25.63 11.54 -1.79
N PRO A 244 25.29 12.80 -2.08
CA PRO A 244 24.01 13.19 -2.69
C PRO A 244 23.97 12.77 -4.17
N TRP A 245 23.84 11.49 -4.41
CA TRP A 245 23.77 10.90 -5.75
C TRP A 245 22.35 10.47 -6.06
N TYR A 246 21.68 11.22 -6.89
CA TYR A 246 20.29 11.07 -7.21
C TYR A 246 19.99 9.90 -8.16
N ARG A 247 18.94 9.14 -7.85
CA ARG A 247 18.27 8.16 -8.71
C ARG A 247 16.80 8.49 -8.78
N PRO A 248 16.15 8.50 -9.96
CA PRO A 248 14.76 8.91 -10.11
C PRO A 248 13.77 7.92 -9.51
N THR A 249 12.56 8.42 -9.23
CA THR A 249 11.38 7.56 -9.06
C THR A 249 11.10 6.84 -10.36
N ARG A 250 10.56 5.62 -10.28
CA ARG A 250 10.47 4.76 -11.46
C ARG A 250 9.23 3.87 -11.46
N ILE A 251 8.73 3.59 -12.64
CA ILE A 251 7.68 2.58 -12.85
C ILE A 251 8.35 1.24 -13.10
N ASN A 252 8.00 0.25 -12.31
CA ASN A 252 8.45 -1.13 -12.50
C ASN A 252 7.30 -2.01 -12.99
N HIS A 253 7.58 -2.85 -13.97
CA HIS A 253 6.78 -4.03 -14.28
C HIS A 253 7.25 -5.14 -13.34
N VAL A 254 6.39 -5.55 -12.41
CA VAL A 254 6.75 -6.52 -11.36
C VAL A 254 6.68 -7.94 -11.91
N ILE A 255 7.82 -8.54 -12.11
CA ILE A 255 7.98 -9.89 -12.66
C ILE A 255 8.27 -10.87 -11.53
N ASP A 256 7.66 -12.03 -11.58
CA ASP A 256 7.89 -13.11 -10.60
C ASP A 256 9.37 -13.51 -10.52
N GLY A 257 9.89 -13.52 -9.31
CA GLY A 257 11.29 -13.85 -9.03
C GLY A 257 12.29 -12.73 -9.31
N ALA A 258 11.82 -11.53 -9.64
CA ALA A 258 12.69 -10.40 -9.97
C ALA A 258 13.29 -9.72 -8.74
N ASP A 259 14.51 -9.19 -8.92
CA ASP A 259 15.15 -8.24 -8.03
C ASP A 259 15.33 -6.91 -8.76
N TYR A 260 14.85 -5.81 -8.17
CA TYR A 260 14.89 -4.46 -8.75
C TYR A 260 16.14 -3.68 -8.35
N GLY A 261 17.09 -4.34 -7.69
CA GLY A 261 18.46 -3.86 -7.51
C GLY A 261 18.66 -2.80 -6.46
N TRP A 262 17.64 -2.42 -5.67
CA TRP A 262 17.88 -1.48 -4.58
C TRP A 262 18.76 -2.13 -3.50
N ARG A 263 19.86 -1.45 -3.11
CA ARG A 263 20.78 -1.86 -2.06
C ARG A 263 21.19 -0.66 -1.23
N THR A 264 21.44 -0.87 0.05
CA THR A 264 21.91 0.19 0.93
C THR A 264 23.42 0.39 0.79
N GLY A 265 23.85 1.62 0.60
CA GLY A 265 25.27 2.01 0.68
C GLY A 265 26.13 1.69 -0.54
N SER A 266 25.59 1.18 -1.64
CA SER A 266 26.35 0.87 -2.86
C SER A 266 25.53 1.11 -4.10
N GLY A 267 26.04 1.68 -5.16
CA GLY A 267 25.35 2.02 -6.40
C GLY A 267 24.15 1.13 -6.72
N LYS A 268 22.97 1.73 -6.86
CA LYS A 268 21.69 1.03 -6.87
C LYS A 268 21.03 1.07 -8.22
N PHE A 269 20.11 0.11 -8.43
CA PHE A 269 19.33 0.04 -9.66
C PHE A 269 20.21 -0.12 -10.91
N MET A 270 21.26 -0.91 -10.78
CA MET A 270 22.19 -1.16 -11.88
C MET A 270 21.56 -2.11 -12.90
N ASP A 271 21.04 -1.56 -13.97
CA ASP A 271 20.38 -2.31 -15.06
C ASP A 271 21.38 -3.08 -15.96
N PHE A 272 22.67 -2.83 -15.83
CA PHE A 272 23.70 -3.62 -16.50
C PHE A 272 24.07 -4.93 -15.78
N CYS A 273 23.58 -5.13 -14.55
CA CYS A 273 23.71 -6.40 -13.86
C CYS A 273 22.59 -7.33 -14.36
N SER A 274 22.96 -8.53 -14.81
CA SER A 274 21.98 -9.52 -15.32
C SER A 274 20.96 -9.99 -14.29
N ASP A 275 21.26 -9.79 -13.01
CA ASP A 275 20.43 -10.23 -11.89
C ASP A 275 19.41 -9.17 -11.44
N THR A 276 19.47 -7.97 -12.02
CA THR A 276 18.54 -6.88 -11.67
C THR A 276 17.70 -6.46 -12.87
N PHE A 277 16.44 -6.13 -12.57
CA PHE A 277 15.51 -5.67 -13.59
C PHE A 277 15.44 -4.14 -13.62
N GLY A 278 15.51 -3.59 -14.83
CA GLY A 278 15.39 -2.15 -15.06
C GLY A 278 13.94 -1.65 -14.93
N ALA A 279 13.80 -0.34 -14.80
CA ALA A 279 12.51 0.32 -14.83
C ALA A 279 11.89 0.28 -16.24
N VAL A 280 10.56 0.30 -16.29
CA VAL A 280 9.80 0.54 -17.53
C VAL A 280 10.01 1.97 -18.02
N VAL A 281 10.02 2.92 -17.08
CA VAL A 281 10.33 4.32 -17.29
C VAL A 281 10.69 5.01 -15.97
N ASP A 282 11.66 5.91 -16.02
CA ASP A 282 11.98 6.84 -14.94
C ASP A 282 11.07 8.07 -15.03
N ILE A 283 10.54 8.52 -13.88
CA ILE A 283 9.66 9.70 -13.82
C ILE A 283 10.47 10.96 -13.45
N GLY A 284 11.30 10.88 -12.42
CA GLY A 284 12.05 12.03 -11.91
C GLY A 284 12.03 12.10 -10.37
N PRO A 285 12.32 13.28 -9.80
CA PRO A 285 12.19 13.46 -8.35
C PRO A 285 10.74 13.37 -7.93
N GLY A 286 10.47 12.77 -6.77
CA GLY A 286 9.12 12.65 -6.26
C GLY A 286 8.97 11.67 -5.11
N SER A 287 7.76 11.57 -4.60
CA SER A 287 7.36 10.60 -3.57
C SER A 287 6.14 9.82 -4.03
N PRO A 288 6.33 8.58 -4.48
CA PRO A 288 5.26 7.70 -4.90
C PRO A 288 4.21 7.49 -3.82
N THR A 289 2.93 7.55 -4.23
CA THR A 289 1.79 7.19 -3.40
C THR A 289 0.84 6.27 -4.17
N GLY A 290 -0.48 6.50 -4.14
CA GLY A 290 -1.45 5.62 -4.76
C GLY A 290 -1.30 5.50 -6.27
N VAL A 291 -1.60 4.32 -6.80
CA VAL A 291 -1.58 4.03 -8.23
C VAL A 291 -2.85 3.29 -8.65
N CYS A 292 -3.30 3.51 -9.88
CA CYS A 292 -4.41 2.75 -10.45
C CYS A 292 -4.41 2.82 -11.97
N PHE A 293 -5.05 1.84 -12.61
CA PHE A 293 -5.34 1.93 -14.05
C PHE A 293 -6.64 2.71 -14.31
N GLY A 294 -6.69 3.43 -15.43
CA GLY A 294 -7.81 4.27 -15.84
C GLY A 294 -9.05 3.52 -16.36
N TYR A 295 -9.11 2.20 -16.16
CA TYR A 295 -10.19 1.35 -16.66
C TYR A 295 -11.56 1.78 -16.16
N GLY A 296 -12.49 2.07 -17.11
CA GLY A 296 -13.85 2.47 -16.79
C GLY A 296 -14.01 3.90 -16.29
N ALA A 297 -12.93 4.65 -16.12
CA ALA A 297 -12.99 6.07 -15.79
C ALA A 297 -13.66 6.87 -16.94
N LYS A 298 -14.36 7.96 -16.61
CA LYS A 298 -15.00 8.84 -17.60
C LYS A 298 -13.99 9.81 -18.25
N PHE A 299 -12.78 9.33 -18.50
CA PHE A 299 -11.73 10.06 -19.22
C PHE A 299 -11.72 9.70 -20.71
N PRO A 300 -11.12 10.53 -21.57
CA PRO A 300 -10.93 10.22 -22.98
C PRO A 300 -10.25 8.88 -23.23
N ALA A 301 -10.45 8.30 -24.41
CA ALA A 301 -10.01 6.94 -24.75
C ALA A 301 -8.51 6.68 -24.48
N LYS A 302 -7.64 7.68 -24.71
CA LYS A 302 -6.19 7.55 -24.47
C LYS A 302 -5.84 7.21 -23.02
N TYR A 303 -6.71 7.54 -22.06
CA TYR A 303 -6.49 7.32 -20.63
C TYR A 303 -7.10 6.04 -20.09
N GLN A 304 -7.91 5.33 -20.88
CA GLN A 304 -8.61 4.12 -20.42
C GLN A 304 -7.66 3.00 -20.04
N ASN A 305 -6.46 2.94 -20.65
CA ASN A 305 -5.42 1.97 -20.34
C ASN A 305 -4.19 2.62 -19.69
N ALA A 306 -4.27 3.91 -19.33
CA ALA A 306 -3.17 4.59 -18.66
C ALA A 306 -3.02 4.09 -17.22
N PHE A 307 -1.80 3.94 -16.78
CA PHE A 307 -1.44 3.70 -15.40
C PHE A 307 -1.26 5.06 -14.72
N PHE A 308 -2.20 5.44 -13.86
CA PHE A 308 -2.15 6.69 -13.13
C PHE A 308 -1.33 6.51 -11.86
N VAL A 309 -0.41 7.44 -11.61
CA VAL A 309 0.48 7.42 -10.46
C VAL A 309 0.53 8.79 -9.79
N CYS A 310 0.35 8.81 -8.49
CA CYS A 310 0.35 10.02 -7.69
C CYS A 310 1.73 10.29 -7.12
N ASP A 311 2.15 11.56 -7.19
CA ASP A 311 3.36 12.08 -6.54
C ASP A 311 2.97 13.05 -5.43
N TRP A 312 3.31 12.68 -4.21
CA TRP A 312 3.00 13.50 -3.04
C TRP A 312 3.87 14.76 -2.94
N SER A 313 5.16 14.67 -3.27
CA SER A 313 6.10 15.78 -3.09
C SER A 313 5.76 17.00 -3.93
N TYR A 314 5.31 16.79 -5.15
CA TYR A 314 4.99 17.86 -6.10
C TYR A 314 3.50 18.02 -6.33
N GLY A 315 2.66 17.21 -5.66
CA GLY A 315 1.21 17.25 -5.82
C GLY A 315 0.76 16.93 -7.24
N LYS A 316 1.43 15.99 -7.90
CA LYS A 316 1.19 15.64 -9.31
C LYS A 316 0.48 14.31 -9.46
N LEU A 317 -0.33 14.23 -10.49
CA LEU A 317 -0.87 12.98 -11.01
C LEU A 317 -0.33 12.79 -12.44
N TYR A 318 0.40 11.73 -12.64
CA TYR A 318 0.90 11.36 -13.97
C TYR A 318 0.04 10.28 -14.61
N ALA A 319 -0.11 10.35 -15.93
CA ALA A 319 -0.66 9.29 -16.76
C ALA A 319 0.48 8.60 -17.50
N VAL A 320 0.73 7.34 -17.20
CA VAL A 320 1.78 6.51 -17.80
C VAL A 320 1.16 5.60 -18.85
N HIS A 321 1.64 5.72 -20.09
CA HIS A 321 1.15 4.97 -21.25
C HIS A 321 2.07 3.79 -21.52
N LEU A 322 1.65 2.61 -21.07
CA LEU A 322 2.39 1.36 -21.21
C LEU A 322 2.19 0.76 -22.61
N LYS A 323 3.27 0.22 -23.18
CA LYS A 323 3.25 -0.52 -24.45
C LYS A 323 4.07 -1.79 -24.32
N PRO A 324 3.54 -2.97 -24.66
CA PRO A 324 4.31 -4.22 -24.66
C PRO A 324 5.60 -4.08 -25.47
N HIS A 325 6.70 -4.59 -24.93
CA HIS A 325 8.00 -4.60 -25.57
C HIS A 325 8.84 -5.81 -25.15
N GLY A 326 8.94 -6.79 -26.04
CA GLY A 326 9.54 -8.09 -25.71
C GLY A 326 8.74 -8.80 -24.62
N SER A 327 9.43 -9.19 -23.56
CA SER A 327 8.84 -9.83 -22.36
C SER A 327 8.43 -8.82 -21.27
N THR A 328 8.51 -7.54 -21.55
CA THR A 328 8.17 -6.47 -20.62
C THR A 328 7.44 -5.33 -21.35
N TYR A 329 7.53 -4.12 -20.83
CA TYR A 329 6.88 -2.94 -21.37
C TYR A 329 7.89 -1.81 -21.55
N ARG A 330 7.57 -0.88 -22.44
CA ARG A 330 8.09 0.49 -22.49
C ARG A 330 6.97 1.44 -22.17
N ALA A 331 7.30 2.63 -21.67
CA ALA A 331 6.32 3.64 -21.39
C ALA A 331 6.76 5.03 -21.80
N SER A 332 5.77 5.88 -21.99
CA SER A 332 5.86 7.34 -21.93
C SER A 332 4.89 7.83 -20.87
N PHE A 333 5.11 9.03 -20.36
CA PHE A 333 4.22 9.62 -19.38
C PHE A 333 3.97 11.10 -19.67
N GLU A 334 2.89 11.61 -19.10
CA GLU A 334 2.54 13.02 -19.12
C GLU A 334 1.99 13.44 -17.76
N GLU A 335 2.15 14.70 -17.39
CA GLU A 335 1.44 15.26 -16.24
C GLU A 335 -0.04 15.37 -16.61
N PHE A 336 -0.88 14.68 -15.85
CA PHE A 336 -2.33 14.66 -16.07
C PHE A 336 -3.03 15.75 -15.26
N ALA A 337 -2.56 15.98 -14.03
CA ALA A 337 -3.06 17.03 -13.14
C ALA A 337 -1.99 17.43 -12.11
N SER A 338 -2.10 18.67 -11.65
CA SER A 338 -1.28 19.25 -10.56
C SER A 338 -2.05 20.28 -9.78
#